data_be1bdf2b3f4912da5cfb6dacd63c627b
#
_entry.id   be1bdf2b3f4912da5cfb6dacd63c627b
#
_cell.length_a   1.000
_cell.length_b   1.000
_cell.length_c   1.000
_cell.angle_alpha   90.00
_cell.angle_beta   90.00
_cell.angle_gamma   90.00
#
_symmetry.space_group_name_H-M   'P 1'
#
loop_
_entity.id
_entity.type
_entity.pdbx_description
1 polymer ?
#
loop_
_entity_poly.entity_id
_entity_poly.type
_entity_poly.pdbx_seq_one_letter_code
_entity_poly.pdbx_strand_id
1 'polypeptide(L)'
;MTGAARIRVVIVDDVPEARDNVQKLLQFAGDVQVIGQGGTGREAIELARKLHPDVILMDVSMPEMDGITATQVITSQVPGVAVIMCSVQTDTDTLRRSLQAGARDFLFKPFGLEELSTSIRNAHQASRTQLNATAGLNASTGLMGQEEQSRAKMIVAFSPKGGVGRTTLIANLAVATKLATDKRVLLIDGNLPFGDLAVVLNLTTPKTIFELASNVNHLDPDFVAEVLATHSSGVRVLLAPPSPQDAEGITADQLRTIVGHLLPMFDYVFVDTRPSFDESQLALLDLADQVLLTLTMEMTAIKAGKQYLEVAELLGYPPEKTLLILNRFSNQSQISVEDIETHLKGTLKGRIPDEPTLVLRSINEGVPIALGDPETYFARAINNLASVVTDGLVPAEEERAQRRGLGSLFKRTSTPRVKPVLASVEG
;
A
#
# COMPACT_ATOMS: atom_id res chain seq x y z
N MET A 1 35.35 -13.04 -10.40
CA MET A 1 34.68 -12.38 -9.26
C MET A 1 34.47 -10.93 -9.64
N THR A 2 33.34 -10.59 -10.22
CA THR A 2 32.96 -9.22 -10.57
C THR A 2 32.57 -8.52 -9.28
N GLY A 3 33.41 -7.56 -8.81
CA GLY A 3 33.15 -6.79 -7.59
C GLY A 3 31.86 -5.98 -7.74
N ALA A 4 30.86 -6.28 -6.94
CA ALA A 4 29.67 -5.42 -6.79
C ALA A 4 30.15 -4.02 -6.37
N ALA A 5 29.64 -2.96 -6.99
CA ALA A 5 29.98 -1.59 -6.63
C ALA A 5 29.53 -1.34 -5.18
N ARG A 6 30.43 -0.84 -4.33
CA ARG A 6 30.12 -0.51 -2.95
C ARG A 6 29.24 0.73 -2.88
N ILE A 7 28.32 0.76 -1.91
CA ILE A 7 27.47 1.92 -1.62
C ILE A 7 28.35 3.05 -1.06
N ARG A 8 28.32 4.20 -1.71
CA ARG A 8 29.17 5.35 -1.38
C ARG A 8 28.45 6.24 -0.36
N VAL A 9 29.01 6.33 0.84
CA VAL A 9 28.38 7.02 1.98
C VAL A 9 29.20 8.24 2.42
N VAL A 10 28.51 9.34 2.73
CA VAL A 10 29.03 10.51 3.42
C VAL A 10 28.45 10.57 4.82
N ILE A 11 29.27 10.88 5.81
CA ILE A 11 28.85 11.02 7.22
C ILE A 11 28.93 12.49 7.60
N VAL A 12 27.83 13.04 8.13
CA VAL A 12 27.75 14.44 8.57
C VAL A 12 27.20 14.50 9.99
N ASP A 13 28.04 14.99 10.91
CA ASP A 13 27.76 15.09 12.36
C ASP A 13 28.74 16.13 12.93
N ASP A 14 28.30 17.01 13.80
CA ASP A 14 29.18 18.06 14.36
C ASP A 14 30.15 17.51 15.39
N VAL A 15 29.92 16.31 15.94
CA VAL A 15 30.75 15.63 16.90
C VAL A 15 31.78 14.72 16.18
N PRO A 16 33.08 15.02 16.18
CA PRO A 16 34.12 14.22 15.50
C PRO A 16 34.14 12.75 15.95
N GLU A 17 34.00 12.49 17.25
CA GLU A 17 33.97 11.13 17.79
C GLU A 17 32.78 10.32 17.30
N ALA A 18 31.63 10.96 17.07
CA ALA A 18 30.45 10.30 16.50
C ALA A 18 30.71 9.86 15.04
N ARG A 19 31.32 10.74 14.23
CA ARG A 19 31.74 10.40 12.85
C ARG A 19 32.69 9.21 12.82
N ASP A 20 33.72 9.24 13.69
CA ASP A 20 34.71 8.16 13.79
C ASP A 20 34.08 6.82 14.19
N ASN A 21 33.11 6.86 15.11
CA ASN A 21 32.42 5.66 15.57
C ASN A 21 31.55 5.07 14.44
N VAL A 22 30.80 5.90 13.73
CA VAL A 22 29.99 5.46 12.56
C VAL A 22 30.90 4.93 11.45
N GLN A 23 32.02 5.59 11.18
CA GLN A 23 32.98 5.10 10.18
C GLN A 23 33.56 3.73 10.57
N LYS A 24 33.92 3.53 11.84
CA LYS A 24 34.42 2.23 12.33
C LYS A 24 33.36 1.15 12.20
N LEU A 25 32.09 1.44 12.54
CA LEU A 25 30.99 0.49 12.36
C LEU A 25 30.86 0.08 10.89
N LEU A 26 30.88 1.05 9.97
CA LEU A 26 30.74 0.79 8.52
C LEU A 26 31.93 0.05 7.90
N GLN A 27 33.11 0.04 8.52
CA GLN A 27 34.25 -0.78 8.05
C GLN A 27 33.95 -2.29 8.10
N PHE A 28 33.03 -2.72 8.97
CA PHE A 28 32.60 -4.11 9.05
C PHE A 28 31.50 -4.44 8.03
N ALA A 29 30.88 -3.44 7.41
CA ALA A 29 29.92 -3.64 6.31
C ALA A 29 30.69 -3.73 4.99
N GLY A 30 30.89 -4.93 4.45
CA GLY A 30 31.75 -5.19 3.30
C GLY A 30 31.28 -4.54 1.98
N ASP A 31 30.03 -4.11 1.92
CA ASP A 31 29.33 -3.52 0.76
C ASP A 31 29.22 -1.98 0.84
N VAL A 32 29.70 -1.35 1.91
CA VAL A 32 29.62 0.11 2.12
C VAL A 32 31.03 0.72 2.06
N GLN A 33 31.14 1.95 1.53
CA GLN A 33 32.37 2.73 1.51
C GLN A 33 32.10 4.18 1.93
N VAL A 34 32.71 4.62 3.03
CA VAL A 34 32.72 6.03 3.42
C VAL A 34 33.64 6.81 2.51
N ILE A 35 33.12 7.82 1.81
CA ILE A 35 33.85 8.62 0.82
C ILE A 35 34.08 10.08 1.24
N GLY A 36 33.45 10.51 2.34
CA GLY A 36 33.61 11.86 2.88
C GLY A 36 33.01 12.01 4.28
N GLN A 37 33.44 13.04 4.98
CA GLN A 37 32.89 13.44 6.29
C GLN A 37 32.74 14.97 6.33
N GLY A 38 31.71 15.45 7.02
CA GLY A 38 31.44 16.85 7.28
C GLY A 38 30.96 17.10 8.72
N GLY A 39 31.11 18.32 9.22
CA GLY A 39 30.71 18.73 10.57
C GLY A 39 29.53 19.73 10.56
N THR A 40 29.06 20.18 9.39
CA THR A 40 28.01 21.18 9.28
C THR A 40 27.07 20.87 8.10
N GLY A 41 25.85 21.41 8.14
CA GLY A 41 24.91 21.29 7.02
C GLY A 41 25.42 21.90 5.70
N ARG A 42 26.25 22.96 5.77
CA ARG A 42 26.90 23.55 4.59
C ARG A 42 27.90 22.62 3.95
N GLU A 43 28.77 22.02 4.76
CA GLU A 43 29.71 20.99 4.28
C GLU A 43 28.99 19.79 3.67
N ALA A 44 27.85 19.38 4.25
CA ALA A 44 27.03 18.32 3.69
C ALA A 44 26.57 18.63 2.27
N ILE A 45 26.07 19.84 2.01
CA ILE A 45 25.64 20.29 0.68
C ILE A 45 26.83 20.31 -0.30
N GLU A 46 28.00 20.81 0.10
CA GLU A 46 29.19 20.82 -0.74
C GLU A 46 29.67 19.41 -1.06
N LEU A 47 29.70 18.51 -0.07
CA LEU A 47 30.08 17.11 -0.24
C LEU A 47 29.09 16.38 -1.15
N ALA A 48 27.79 16.62 -1.00
CA ALA A 48 26.77 16.05 -1.86
C ALA A 48 26.99 16.43 -3.33
N ARG A 49 27.23 17.70 -3.62
CA ARG A 49 27.50 18.23 -4.97
C ARG A 49 28.82 17.71 -5.58
N LYS A 50 29.88 17.64 -4.75
CA LYS A 50 31.23 17.28 -5.21
C LYS A 50 31.42 15.78 -5.38
N LEU A 51 30.90 14.99 -4.44
CA LEU A 51 31.17 13.56 -4.37
C LEU A 51 30.03 12.72 -4.97
N HIS A 52 28.83 13.26 -5.15
CA HIS A 52 27.64 12.53 -5.56
C HIS A 52 27.54 11.18 -4.83
N PRO A 53 27.42 11.17 -3.48
CA PRO A 53 27.28 9.93 -2.72
C PRO A 53 25.95 9.25 -3.04
N ASP A 54 25.88 7.93 -2.78
CA ASP A 54 24.62 7.21 -2.85
C ASP A 54 23.73 7.52 -1.63
N VAL A 55 24.37 7.63 -0.46
CA VAL A 55 23.68 7.88 0.83
C VAL A 55 24.46 8.90 1.67
N ILE A 56 23.74 9.78 2.36
CA ILE A 56 24.29 10.69 3.38
C ILE A 56 23.66 10.33 4.74
N LEU A 57 24.48 10.03 5.72
CA LEU A 57 24.08 9.96 7.13
C LEU A 57 24.20 11.37 7.71
N MET A 58 23.09 11.96 8.12
CA MET A 58 22.99 13.38 8.49
C MET A 58 22.53 13.53 9.94
N ASP A 59 23.34 14.12 10.79
CA ASP A 59 22.86 14.50 12.11
C ASP A 59 21.81 15.62 12.02
N VAL A 60 20.84 15.58 12.92
CA VAL A 60 19.76 16.58 12.96
C VAL A 60 20.24 17.90 13.51
N SER A 61 20.99 17.87 14.63
CA SER A 61 21.31 19.05 15.43
C SER A 61 22.76 19.49 15.21
N MET A 62 22.98 20.34 14.21
CA MET A 62 24.32 20.88 13.90
C MET A 62 24.35 22.40 13.97
N PRO A 63 25.53 23.01 14.28
CA PRO A 63 25.68 24.45 14.30
C PRO A 63 25.55 25.07 12.88
N GLU A 64 25.22 26.34 12.81
CA GLU A 64 25.05 27.20 11.61
C GLU A 64 23.88 26.79 10.70
N MET A 65 23.80 25.53 10.31
CA MET A 65 22.73 24.97 9.50
C MET A 65 22.39 23.58 10.01
N ASP A 66 21.15 23.38 10.46
CA ASP A 66 20.66 22.08 10.91
C ASP A 66 20.56 21.06 9.76
N GLY A 67 20.56 19.77 10.13
CA GLY A 67 20.50 18.68 9.15
C GLY A 67 19.20 18.64 8.35
N ILE A 68 18.10 19.11 8.92
CA ILE A 68 16.79 19.15 8.24
C ILE A 68 16.83 20.16 7.09
N THR A 69 17.34 21.37 7.36
CA THR A 69 17.51 22.42 6.34
C THR A 69 18.51 21.97 5.26
N ALA A 70 19.62 21.33 5.66
CA ALA A 70 20.60 20.79 4.70
C ALA A 70 19.97 19.71 3.82
N THR A 71 19.17 18.81 4.38
CA THR A 71 18.45 17.75 3.67
C THR A 71 17.52 18.32 2.61
N GLN A 72 16.73 19.34 2.94
CA GLN A 72 15.82 19.99 2.00
C GLN A 72 16.57 20.58 0.78
N VAL A 73 17.74 21.16 1.00
CA VAL A 73 18.58 21.68 -0.09
C VAL A 73 19.17 20.56 -0.92
N ILE A 74 19.70 19.51 -0.29
CA ILE A 74 20.33 18.37 -0.98
C ILE A 74 19.30 17.64 -1.85
N THR A 75 18.15 17.30 -1.31
CA THR A 75 17.10 16.56 -2.03
C THR A 75 16.55 17.34 -3.23
N SER A 76 16.50 18.68 -3.14
CA SER A 76 16.07 19.53 -4.26
C SER A 76 17.13 19.77 -5.34
N GLN A 77 18.43 19.71 -4.99
CA GLN A 77 19.52 20.14 -5.89
C GLN A 77 20.42 19.00 -6.39
N VAL A 78 20.44 17.88 -5.70
CA VAL A 78 21.29 16.73 -6.05
C VAL A 78 20.42 15.47 -6.18
N PRO A 79 19.75 15.28 -7.33
CA PRO A 79 18.89 14.12 -7.53
C PRO A 79 19.66 12.80 -7.38
N GLY A 80 19.03 11.82 -6.74
CA GLY A 80 19.60 10.48 -6.59
C GLY A 80 20.40 10.24 -5.32
N VAL A 81 20.65 11.26 -4.51
CA VAL A 81 21.25 11.11 -3.18
C VAL A 81 20.15 10.80 -2.16
N ALA A 82 20.29 9.69 -1.43
CA ALA A 82 19.41 9.38 -0.29
C ALA A 82 19.98 10.03 0.98
N VAL A 83 19.14 10.65 1.79
CA VAL A 83 19.52 11.17 3.11
C VAL A 83 18.85 10.36 4.19
N ILE A 84 19.65 9.84 5.15
CA ILE A 84 19.20 9.17 6.37
C ILE A 84 19.51 10.12 7.52
N MET A 85 18.47 10.55 8.24
CA MET A 85 18.64 11.41 9.40
C MET A 85 19.04 10.59 10.62
N CYS A 86 19.94 11.12 11.44
CA CYS A 86 20.40 10.51 12.69
C CYS A 86 20.15 11.47 13.85
N SER A 87 19.53 11.03 14.95
CA SER A 87 19.22 11.89 16.09
C SER A 87 19.30 11.17 17.43
N VAL A 88 19.66 11.90 18.48
CA VAL A 88 19.48 11.46 19.86
C VAL A 88 18.09 11.80 20.42
N GLN A 89 17.36 12.68 19.72
CA GLN A 89 16.03 13.12 20.11
C GLN A 89 14.99 12.15 19.55
N THR A 90 14.05 11.72 20.39
CA THR A 90 12.98 10.77 20.04
C THR A 90 11.63 11.45 19.83
N ASP A 91 11.63 12.79 19.68
CA ASP A 91 10.38 13.53 19.48
C ASP A 91 9.83 13.35 18.05
N THR A 92 8.54 13.20 17.97
CA THR A 92 7.82 12.96 16.70
C THR A 92 7.86 14.17 15.75
N ASP A 93 8.09 15.37 16.27
CA ASP A 93 8.13 16.61 15.48
C ASP A 93 9.43 16.68 14.65
N THR A 94 10.54 16.30 15.24
CA THR A 94 11.85 16.20 14.56
C THR A 94 11.82 15.12 13.46
N LEU A 95 11.26 13.95 13.76
CA LEU A 95 11.07 12.88 12.77
C LEU A 95 10.23 13.37 11.58
N ARG A 96 9.09 13.99 11.85
CA ARG A 96 8.18 14.55 10.85
C ARG A 96 8.87 15.57 9.94
N ARG A 97 9.54 16.57 10.53
CA ARG A 97 10.26 17.61 9.79
C ARG A 97 11.38 17.03 8.92
N SER A 98 12.05 16.00 9.39
CA SER A 98 13.10 15.29 8.64
C SER A 98 12.54 14.60 7.39
N LEU A 99 11.42 13.87 7.53
CA LEU A 99 10.76 13.23 6.40
C LEU A 99 10.18 14.24 5.40
N GLN A 100 9.59 15.35 5.88
CA GLN A 100 9.11 16.44 5.02
C GLN A 100 10.24 17.15 4.26
N ALA A 101 11.45 17.20 4.82
CA ALA A 101 12.63 17.70 4.11
C ALA A 101 13.14 16.74 3.01
N GLY A 102 12.55 15.56 2.90
CA GLY A 102 12.90 14.54 1.90
C GLY A 102 13.90 13.50 2.37
N ALA A 103 14.12 13.37 3.69
CA ALA A 103 14.87 12.24 4.23
C ALA A 103 14.20 10.91 3.87
N ARG A 104 15.01 9.91 3.55
CA ARG A 104 14.55 8.57 3.17
C ARG A 104 14.31 7.67 4.37
N ASP A 105 15.05 7.92 5.45
CA ASP A 105 14.96 7.14 6.67
C ASP A 105 15.42 7.98 7.86
N PHE A 106 15.16 7.49 9.07
CA PHE A 106 15.51 8.15 10.32
C PHE A 106 16.00 7.12 11.33
N LEU A 107 17.20 7.33 11.89
CA LEU A 107 17.82 6.45 12.87
C LEU A 107 17.98 7.16 14.23
N PHE A 108 17.61 6.47 15.30
CA PHE A 108 17.83 6.95 16.66
C PHE A 108 19.19 6.50 17.18
N LYS A 109 19.99 7.45 17.65
CA LYS A 109 21.27 7.14 18.32
C LYS A 109 21.03 6.68 19.78
N PRO A 110 21.71 5.63 20.25
CA PRO A 110 22.72 4.83 19.58
C PRO A 110 22.10 3.70 18.72
N PHE A 111 22.64 3.48 17.54
CA PHE A 111 22.24 2.41 16.63
C PHE A 111 23.36 1.39 16.42
N GLY A 112 23.00 0.14 16.11
CA GLY A 112 23.95 -0.94 15.83
C GLY A 112 24.35 -1.03 14.35
N LEU A 113 25.36 -1.85 14.05
CA LEU A 113 25.84 -2.10 12.68
C LEU A 113 24.73 -2.64 11.77
N GLU A 114 23.92 -3.56 12.26
CA GLU A 114 22.87 -4.22 11.48
C GLU A 114 21.77 -3.23 11.08
N GLU A 115 21.28 -2.43 12.02
CA GLU A 115 20.30 -1.38 11.80
C GLU A 115 20.80 -0.33 10.79
N LEU A 116 22.02 0.18 11.02
CA LEU A 116 22.65 1.17 10.16
C LEU A 116 22.86 0.65 8.73
N SER A 117 23.39 -0.56 8.58
CA SER A 117 23.66 -1.14 7.26
C SER A 117 22.37 -1.49 6.49
N THR A 118 21.32 -1.90 7.19
CA THR A 118 20.00 -2.16 6.60
C THR A 118 19.35 -0.86 6.10
N SER A 119 19.36 0.20 6.90
CA SER A 119 18.87 1.52 6.50
C SER A 119 19.62 2.06 5.27
N ILE A 120 20.97 1.95 5.23
CA ILE A 120 21.77 2.38 4.07
C ILE A 120 21.38 1.62 2.81
N ARG A 121 21.23 0.29 2.86
CA ARG A 121 20.84 -0.53 1.69
C ARG A 121 19.46 -0.16 1.20
N ASN A 122 18.49 -0.03 2.10
CA ASN A 122 17.11 0.32 1.76
C ASN A 122 17.03 1.72 1.11
N ALA A 123 17.70 2.71 1.69
CA ALA A 123 17.74 4.06 1.16
C ALA A 123 18.41 4.14 -0.22
N HIS A 124 19.53 3.42 -0.42
CA HIS A 124 20.21 3.32 -1.72
C HIS A 124 19.33 2.66 -2.78
N GLN A 125 18.67 1.54 -2.46
CA GLN A 125 17.80 0.83 -3.39
C GLN A 125 16.59 1.69 -3.80
N ALA A 126 15.95 2.37 -2.86
CA ALA A 126 14.82 3.27 -3.12
C ALA A 126 15.22 4.44 -4.04
N SER A 127 16.40 5.05 -3.84
CA SER A 127 16.90 6.14 -4.68
C SER A 127 17.22 5.68 -6.12
N ARG A 128 17.77 4.50 -6.30
CA ARG A 128 18.02 3.93 -7.64
C ARG A 128 16.75 3.64 -8.42
N THR A 129 15.72 3.15 -7.73
CA THR A 129 14.41 2.91 -8.35
C THR A 129 13.78 4.21 -8.85
N GLN A 130 13.92 5.30 -8.09
CA GLN A 130 13.39 6.61 -8.47
C GLN A 130 14.20 7.26 -9.62
N LEU A 131 15.53 7.09 -9.65
CA LEU A 131 16.37 7.57 -10.76
C LEU A 131 16.06 6.84 -12.07
N ASN A 132 15.82 5.54 -12.01
CA ASN A 132 15.44 4.75 -13.18
C ASN A 132 14.05 5.15 -13.71
N ALA A 133 13.11 5.51 -12.82
CA ALA A 133 11.79 6.02 -13.21
C ALA A 133 11.87 7.40 -13.89
N THR A 134 12.73 8.31 -13.41
CA THR A 134 12.94 9.64 -14.01
C THR A 134 13.80 9.61 -15.28
N ALA A 135 14.76 8.71 -15.38
CA ALA A 135 15.57 8.53 -16.60
C ALA A 135 14.75 7.92 -17.76
N GLY A 136 13.73 7.09 -17.44
CA GLY A 136 12.78 6.55 -18.43
C GLY A 136 11.89 7.61 -19.07
N LEU A 137 11.57 8.70 -18.36
CA LEU A 137 10.74 9.80 -18.88
C LEU A 137 11.46 10.69 -19.91
N ASN A 138 12.79 10.72 -19.94
CA ASN A 138 13.57 11.54 -20.89
C ASN A 138 14.12 10.76 -22.10
N ALA A 139 13.92 9.46 -22.17
CA ALA A 139 14.46 8.61 -23.26
C ALA A 139 13.40 8.08 -24.25
N SER A 140 12.14 8.45 -24.12
CA SER A 140 11.06 7.96 -24.99
C SER A 140 10.69 8.90 -26.13
N THR A 141 11.71 9.34 -26.92
CA THR A 141 11.52 9.71 -28.32
C THR A 141 12.33 8.76 -29.19
N GLY A 142 11.78 7.58 -29.44
CA GLY A 142 12.24 6.68 -30.51
C GLY A 142 12.60 5.28 -30.03
N LEU A 143 11.67 4.41 -30.23
CA LEU A 143 11.70 3.03 -30.71
C LEU A 143 10.69 2.15 -29.96
N MET A 144 9.83 1.55 -30.74
CA MET A 144 8.76 0.61 -30.38
C MET A 144 9.28 -0.60 -29.60
N GLY A 145 8.50 -1.03 -28.59
CA GLY A 145 8.37 -2.44 -28.20
C GLY A 145 9.27 -2.91 -27.07
N GLN A 146 9.03 -2.46 -25.86
CA GLN A 146 9.12 -3.29 -24.66
C GLN A 146 7.99 -2.83 -23.74
N GLU A 147 7.08 -3.74 -23.40
CA GLU A 147 6.06 -3.52 -22.40
C GLU A 147 6.76 -3.15 -21.09
N GLU A 148 6.58 -1.88 -20.65
CA GLU A 148 6.89 -1.51 -19.27
C GLU A 148 6.12 -2.48 -18.38
N GLN A 149 6.80 -3.31 -17.61
CA GLN A 149 6.18 -4.04 -16.51
C GLN A 149 5.78 -3.00 -15.46
N SER A 150 4.62 -2.40 -15.67
CA SER A 150 3.97 -1.48 -14.76
C SER A 150 3.69 -2.24 -13.46
N ARG A 151 4.24 -1.76 -12.33
CA ARG A 151 3.88 -2.23 -10.99
C ARG A 151 2.36 -2.16 -10.82
N ALA A 152 1.78 -3.16 -10.15
CA ALA A 152 0.36 -3.16 -9.84
C ALA A 152 -0.07 -1.87 -9.13
N LYS A 153 -1.26 -1.38 -9.46
CA LYS A 153 -1.94 -0.36 -8.66
C LYS A 153 -2.51 -1.01 -7.41
N MET A 154 -2.00 -0.59 -6.24
CA MET A 154 -2.42 -1.14 -4.94
C MET A 154 -3.51 -0.28 -4.30
N ILE A 155 -4.67 -0.86 -4.04
CA ILE A 155 -5.85 -0.23 -3.47
C ILE A 155 -6.16 -0.87 -2.12
N VAL A 156 -6.16 -0.08 -1.05
CA VAL A 156 -6.39 -0.53 0.33
C VAL A 156 -7.74 -0.03 0.83
N ALA A 157 -8.62 -0.91 1.28
CA ALA A 157 -9.83 -0.50 2.01
C ALA A 157 -9.51 -0.31 3.49
N PHE A 158 -9.71 0.89 4.01
CA PHE A 158 -9.44 1.22 5.40
C PHE A 158 -10.59 2.00 6.05
N SER A 159 -10.74 1.82 7.34
CA SER A 159 -11.53 2.69 8.23
C SER A 159 -11.08 2.48 9.67
N PRO A 160 -10.94 3.54 10.47
CA PRO A 160 -10.70 3.39 11.91
C PRO A 160 -11.90 2.80 12.66
N LYS A 161 -13.08 2.79 12.03
CA LYS A 161 -14.33 2.24 12.59
C LYS A 161 -14.54 0.80 12.14
N GLY A 162 -14.78 -0.11 13.08
CA GLY A 162 -15.18 -1.48 12.77
C GLY A 162 -16.61 -1.58 12.23
N GLY A 163 -16.92 -2.63 11.46
CA GLY A 163 -18.28 -2.92 11.01
C GLY A 163 -18.82 -2.05 9.87
N VAL A 164 -18.01 -1.20 9.26
CA VAL A 164 -18.43 -0.33 8.13
C VAL A 164 -18.53 -1.07 6.79
N GLY A 165 -18.16 -2.36 6.71
CA GLY A 165 -18.31 -3.19 5.53
C GLY A 165 -17.11 -3.17 4.56
N ARG A 166 -15.89 -2.93 5.05
CA ARG A 166 -14.65 -2.93 4.23
C ARG A 166 -14.46 -4.21 3.45
N THR A 167 -14.48 -5.37 4.14
CA THR A 167 -14.28 -6.70 3.56
C THR A 167 -15.24 -6.97 2.41
N THR A 168 -16.54 -6.71 2.61
CA THR A 168 -17.55 -6.85 1.56
C THR A 168 -17.30 -5.91 0.40
N LEU A 169 -16.96 -4.65 0.68
CA LEU A 169 -16.67 -3.64 -0.34
C LEU A 169 -15.49 -4.07 -1.21
N ILE A 170 -14.35 -4.39 -0.60
CA ILE A 170 -13.10 -4.66 -1.32
C ILE A 170 -13.17 -5.99 -2.09
N ALA A 171 -13.82 -7.02 -1.54
CA ALA A 171 -14.03 -8.30 -2.22
C ALA A 171 -14.89 -8.12 -3.48
N ASN A 172 -16.01 -7.38 -3.39
CA ASN A 172 -16.85 -7.09 -4.54
C ASN A 172 -16.12 -6.22 -5.58
N LEU A 173 -15.30 -5.26 -5.14
CA LEU A 173 -14.54 -4.39 -6.02
C LEU A 173 -13.47 -5.17 -6.81
N ALA A 174 -12.74 -6.06 -6.15
CA ALA A 174 -11.75 -6.94 -6.79
C ALA A 174 -12.43 -7.86 -7.83
N VAL A 175 -13.56 -8.47 -7.47
CA VAL A 175 -14.34 -9.32 -8.37
C VAL A 175 -14.89 -8.52 -9.55
N ALA A 176 -15.48 -7.36 -9.33
CA ALA A 176 -16.00 -6.49 -10.39
C ALA A 176 -14.88 -6.05 -11.35
N THR A 177 -13.71 -5.69 -10.84
CA THR A 177 -12.55 -5.34 -11.65
C THR A 177 -12.10 -6.50 -12.52
N LYS A 178 -12.01 -7.72 -11.96
CA LYS A 178 -11.63 -8.93 -12.71
C LYS A 178 -12.63 -9.29 -13.79
N LEU A 179 -13.92 -9.25 -13.48
CA LEU A 179 -14.99 -9.59 -14.44
C LEU A 179 -15.12 -8.58 -15.60
N ALA A 180 -14.72 -7.34 -15.36
CA ALA A 180 -14.82 -6.27 -16.36
C ALA A 180 -13.55 -6.10 -17.20
N THR A 181 -12.43 -6.74 -16.82
CA THR A 181 -11.13 -6.57 -17.46
C THR A 181 -10.40 -7.90 -17.60
N ASP A 182 -9.44 -7.98 -18.54
CA ASP A 182 -8.54 -9.13 -18.65
C ASP A 182 -7.32 -9.04 -17.74
N LYS A 183 -7.33 -8.07 -16.81
CA LYS A 183 -6.20 -7.78 -15.92
C LYS A 183 -6.00 -8.86 -14.86
N ARG A 184 -4.74 -9.00 -14.41
CA ARG A 184 -4.37 -9.86 -13.30
C ARG A 184 -4.73 -9.15 -12.01
N VAL A 185 -5.67 -9.71 -11.25
CA VAL A 185 -6.19 -9.12 -10.00
C VAL A 185 -5.86 -10.00 -8.82
N LEU A 186 -5.24 -9.40 -7.80
CA LEU A 186 -4.97 -10.02 -6.50
C LEU A 186 -5.82 -9.34 -5.42
N LEU A 187 -6.34 -10.13 -4.49
CA LEU A 187 -6.98 -9.66 -3.27
C LEU A 187 -6.22 -10.25 -2.06
N ILE A 188 -5.80 -9.39 -1.13
CA ILE A 188 -5.04 -9.76 0.06
C ILE A 188 -5.90 -9.54 1.31
N ASP A 189 -5.96 -10.54 2.17
CA ASP A 189 -6.52 -10.41 3.51
C ASP A 189 -5.46 -9.85 4.46
N GLY A 190 -5.46 -8.53 4.65
CA GLY A 190 -4.56 -7.82 5.57
C GLY A 190 -5.11 -7.73 7.00
N ASN A 191 -6.30 -8.28 7.28
CA ASN A 191 -6.80 -8.48 8.63
C ASN A 191 -6.26 -9.81 9.19
N LEU A 192 -4.96 -9.89 9.41
CA LEU A 192 -4.26 -11.15 9.69
C LEU A 192 -4.86 -11.98 10.85
N PRO A 193 -5.25 -11.40 12.02
CA PRO A 193 -5.77 -12.20 13.14
C PRO A 193 -7.19 -12.75 12.93
N PHE A 194 -8.03 -12.05 12.16
CA PHE A 194 -9.45 -12.36 12.00
C PHE A 194 -9.90 -12.09 10.56
N GLY A 195 -9.20 -12.68 9.59
CA GLY A 195 -9.51 -12.54 8.18
C GLY A 195 -10.80 -13.26 7.78
N ASP A 196 -11.68 -12.57 7.06
CA ASP A 196 -12.99 -13.07 6.64
C ASP A 196 -13.09 -13.37 5.14
N LEU A 197 -12.03 -13.09 4.35
CA LEU A 197 -12.09 -13.27 2.90
C LEU A 197 -12.32 -14.72 2.47
N ALA A 198 -11.80 -15.68 3.24
CA ALA A 198 -12.05 -17.09 3.00
C ALA A 198 -13.55 -17.43 3.01
N VAL A 199 -14.27 -16.89 3.99
CA VAL A 199 -15.74 -17.07 4.12
C VAL A 199 -16.50 -16.31 3.05
N VAL A 200 -16.20 -15.02 2.87
CA VAL A 200 -16.90 -14.12 1.92
C VAL A 200 -16.76 -14.59 0.47
N LEU A 201 -15.69 -15.33 0.15
CA LEU A 201 -15.40 -15.86 -1.20
C LEU A 201 -15.57 -17.37 -1.32
N ASN A 202 -16.02 -18.04 -0.26
CA ASN A 202 -16.15 -19.50 -0.21
C ASN A 202 -14.87 -20.22 -0.66
N LEU A 203 -13.73 -19.81 -0.10
CA LEU A 203 -12.42 -20.38 -0.42
C LEU A 203 -11.94 -21.29 0.71
N THR A 204 -11.37 -22.43 0.32
CA THR A 204 -10.70 -23.35 1.23
C THR A 204 -9.32 -23.65 0.65
N THR A 205 -8.27 -23.31 1.39
CA THR A 205 -6.88 -23.63 1.04
C THR A 205 -6.08 -23.91 2.30
N PRO A 206 -5.13 -24.86 2.27
CA PRO A 206 -4.23 -25.10 3.40
C PRO A 206 -3.09 -24.08 3.50
N LYS A 207 -2.89 -23.25 2.46
CA LYS A 207 -1.80 -22.28 2.39
C LYS A 207 -2.33 -20.86 2.50
N THR A 208 -1.63 -20.02 3.24
CA THR A 208 -2.02 -18.66 3.59
C THR A 208 -0.80 -17.71 3.55
N ILE A 209 -0.94 -16.47 3.94
CA ILE A 209 0.18 -15.54 4.07
C ILE A 209 1.26 -16.04 5.08
N PHE A 210 0.89 -16.93 6.00
CA PHE A 210 1.81 -17.50 6.99
C PHE A 210 2.93 -18.30 6.32
N GLU A 211 2.62 -19.10 5.29
CA GLU A 211 3.61 -19.83 4.51
C GLU A 211 4.60 -18.90 3.80
N LEU A 212 4.12 -17.78 3.26
CA LEU A 212 5.00 -16.77 2.65
C LEU A 212 5.87 -16.06 3.69
N ALA A 213 5.31 -15.72 4.86
CA ALA A 213 6.05 -15.08 5.94
C ALA A 213 7.13 -16.00 6.52
N SER A 214 6.83 -17.29 6.68
CA SER A 214 7.78 -18.30 7.15
C SER A 214 8.94 -18.52 6.18
N ASN A 215 8.77 -18.22 4.89
CA ASN A 215 9.76 -18.40 3.84
C ASN A 215 10.13 -17.07 3.14
N VAL A 216 10.05 -15.95 3.84
CA VAL A 216 10.16 -14.59 3.27
C VAL A 216 11.48 -14.36 2.49
N ASN A 217 12.55 -15.06 2.81
CA ASN A 217 13.84 -14.98 2.13
C ASN A 217 13.92 -15.82 0.83
N HIS A 218 12.89 -16.61 0.51
CA HIS A 218 12.85 -17.56 -0.61
C HIS A 218 11.49 -17.53 -1.32
N LEU A 219 11.01 -16.34 -1.65
CA LEU A 219 9.75 -16.13 -2.36
C LEU A 219 9.98 -16.24 -3.87
N ASP A 220 10.05 -17.47 -4.41
CA ASP A 220 10.04 -17.67 -5.85
C ASP A 220 8.60 -17.60 -6.42
N PRO A 221 8.44 -17.30 -7.72
CA PRO A 221 7.12 -17.14 -8.33
C PRO A 221 6.24 -18.40 -8.28
N ASP A 222 6.84 -19.59 -8.36
CA ASP A 222 6.11 -20.86 -8.35
C ASP A 222 5.55 -21.14 -6.95
N PHE A 223 6.37 -20.94 -5.91
CA PHE A 223 5.93 -21.03 -4.53
C PHE A 223 4.82 -20.03 -4.20
N VAL A 224 4.98 -18.77 -4.61
CA VAL A 224 3.93 -17.76 -4.46
C VAL A 224 2.64 -18.19 -5.16
N ALA A 225 2.73 -18.69 -6.40
CA ALA A 225 1.56 -19.17 -7.14
C ALA A 225 0.82 -20.33 -6.46
N GLU A 226 1.55 -21.21 -5.75
CA GLU A 226 0.95 -22.31 -4.97
C GLU A 226 0.18 -21.82 -3.73
N VAL A 227 0.64 -20.73 -3.08
CA VAL A 227 0.01 -20.20 -1.87
C VAL A 227 -1.28 -19.44 -2.21
N LEU A 228 -1.33 -18.78 -3.37
CA LEU A 228 -2.48 -18.00 -3.77
C LEU A 228 -3.66 -18.88 -4.15
N ALA A 229 -4.80 -18.71 -3.47
CA ALA A 229 -6.07 -19.32 -3.89
C ALA A 229 -6.61 -18.67 -5.19
N THR A 230 -7.43 -19.40 -5.93
CA THR A 230 -8.12 -18.90 -7.12
C THR A 230 -9.62 -18.91 -6.90
N HIS A 231 -10.25 -17.74 -6.87
CA HIS A 231 -11.68 -17.61 -6.78
C HIS A 231 -12.33 -17.90 -8.15
N SER A 232 -13.61 -18.33 -8.17
CA SER A 232 -14.37 -18.66 -9.39
C SER A 232 -14.47 -17.51 -10.41
N SER A 233 -14.32 -16.26 -9.99
CA SER A 233 -14.22 -15.09 -10.87
C SER A 233 -12.86 -14.94 -11.57
N GLY A 234 -11.85 -15.72 -11.19
CA GLY A 234 -10.47 -15.58 -11.66
C GLY A 234 -9.61 -14.61 -10.83
N VAL A 235 -10.13 -14.02 -9.76
CA VAL A 235 -9.33 -13.26 -8.79
C VAL A 235 -8.40 -14.23 -8.04
N ARG A 236 -7.12 -13.87 -7.93
CA ARG A 236 -6.18 -14.56 -7.03
C ARG A 236 -6.33 -13.98 -5.63
N VAL A 237 -6.26 -14.82 -4.62
CA VAL A 237 -6.50 -14.40 -3.22
C VAL A 237 -5.40 -14.91 -2.32
N LEU A 238 -4.80 -14.00 -1.53
CA LEU A 238 -3.90 -14.32 -0.44
C LEU A 238 -4.68 -14.24 0.86
N LEU A 239 -4.93 -15.37 1.48
CA LEU A 239 -5.74 -15.47 2.70
C LEU A 239 -4.91 -15.19 3.95
N ALA A 240 -5.57 -14.66 4.99
CA ALA A 240 -5.03 -14.55 6.34
C ALA A 240 -4.80 -15.95 6.95
N PRO A 241 -3.92 -16.07 7.97
CA PRO A 241 -3.72 -17.30 8.71
C PRO A 241 -5.03 -17.82 9.35
N PRO A 242 -5.16 -19.14 9.54
CA PRO A 242 -6.37 -19.72 10.15
C PRO A 242 -6.49 -19.43 11.64
N SER A 243 -5.40 -19.05 12.30
CA SER A 243 -5.40 -18.73 13.73
C SER A 243 -4.73 -17.40 14.04
N PRO A 244 -5.22 -16.68 15.08
CA PRO A 244 -4.55 -15.46 15.55
C PRO A 244 -3.10 -15.68 15.99
N GLN A 245 -2.77 -16.85 16.52
CA GLN A 245 -1.41 -17.18 16.95
C GLN A 245 -0.41 -17.19 15.78
N ASP A 246 -0.81 -17.72 14.62
CA ASP A 246 0.01 -17.69 13.42
C ASP A 246 0.18 -16.27 12.87
N ALA A 247 -0.85 -15.42 13.07
CA ALA A 247 -0.82 -14.03 12.68
C ALA A 247 0.15 -13.18 13.52
N GLU A 248 0.32 -13.47 14.82
CA GLU A 248 1.23 -12.75 15.72
C GLU A 248 2.70 -12.87 15.29
N GLY A 249 3.05 -13.95 14.60
CA GLY A 249 4.41 -14.18 14.09
C GLY A 249 4.74 -13.38 12.84
N ILE A 250 3.78 -12.70 12.19
CA ILE A 250 3.99 -11.97 10.94
C ILE A 250 4.30 -10.50 11.22
N THR A 251 5.54 -10.11 10.95
CA THR A 251 6.00 -8.73 11.14
C THR A 251 5.60 -7.80 10.00
N ALA A 252 5.58 -6.50 10.27
CA ALA A 252 5.35 -5.48 9.25
C ALA A 252 6.38 -5.53 8.10
N ASP A 253 7.64 -5.84 8.40
CA ASP A 253 8.70 -5.94 7.39
C ASP A 253 8.54 -7.19 6.49
N GLN A 254 8.12 -8.33 7.07
CA GLN A 254 7.75 -9.49 6.27
C GLN A 254 6.57 -9.18 5.36
N LEU A 255 5.56 -8.45 5.87
CA LEU A 255 4.40 -8.04 5.08
C LEU A 255 4.81 -7.10 3.92
N ARG A 256 5.69 -6.11 4.18
CA ARG A 256 6.27 -5.25 3.12
C ARG A 256 7.00 -6.07 2.07
N THR A 257 7.80 -7.03 2.49
CA THR A 257 8.57 -7.89 1.58
C THR A 257 7.64 -8.75 0.71
N ILE A 258 6.65 -9.40 1.30
CA ILE A 258 5.67 -10.23 0.59
C ILE A 258 4.91 -9.38 -0.44
N VAL A 259 4.34 -8.26 -0.02
CA VAL A 259 3.60 -7.36 -0.92
C VAL A 259 4.50 -6.84 -2.04
N GLY A 260 5.75 -6.48 -1.72
CA GLY A 260 6.74 -6.05 -2.71
C GLY A 260 7.03 -7.10 -3.80
N HIS A 261 7.04 -8.40 -3.45
CA HIS A 261 7.17 -9.49 -4.42
C HIS A 261 5.89 -9.74 -5.24
N LEU A 262 4.72 -9.48 -4.66
CA LEU A 262 3.43 -9.67 -5.33
C LEU A 262 3.12 -8.56 -6.34
N LEU A 263 3.47 -7.30 -6.04
CA LEU A 263 3.14 -6.14 -6.89
C LEU A 263 3.55 -6.29 -8.36
N PRO A 264 4.74 -6.82 -8.73
CA PRO A 264 5.13 -7.01 -10.14
C PRO A 264 4.35 -8.12 -10.84
N MET A 265 3.69 -9.02 -10.10
CA MET A 265 3.00 -10.18 -10.66
C MET A 265 1.57 -9.87 -11.09
N PHE A 266 1.01 -8.72 -10.69
CA PHE A 266 -0.38 -8.34 -10.92
C PHE A 266 -0.49 -6.96 -11.57
N ASP A 267 -1.69 -6.62 -12.02
CA ASP A 267 -2.02 -5.29 -12.55
C ASP A 267 -2.78 -4.47 -11.50
N TYR A 268 -3.60 -5.13 -10.68
CA TYR A 268 -4.32 -4.55 -9.54
C TYR A 268 -4.17 -5.43 -8.30
N VAL A 269 -3.88 -4.81 -7.17
CA VAL A 269 -3.83 -5.45 -5.85
C VAL A 269 -4.80 -4.75 -4.92
N PHE A 270 -5.81 -5.47 -4.48
CA PHE A 270 -6.79 -5.01 -3.50
C PHE A 270 -6.45 -5.58 -2.13
N VAL A 271 -6.58 -4.78 -1.07
CA VAL A 271 -6.23 -5.22 0.30
C VAL A 271 -7.36 -4.88 1.27
N ASP A 272 -7.86 -5.89 1.96
CA ASP A 272 -8.70 -5.71 3.15
C ASP A 272 -7.83 -5.40 4.37
N THR A 273 -8.31 -4.55 5.29
CA THR A 273 -7.56 -4.19 6.49
C THR A 273 -8.44 -4.22 7.75
N ARG A 274 -7.81 -4.22 8.92
CA ARG A 274 -8.49 -4.07 10.20
C ARG A 274 -8.54 -2.60 10.67
N PRO A 275 -9.43 -2.23 11.61
CA PRO A 275 -9.57 -0.85 12.09
C PRO A 275 -8.48 -0.51 13.13
N SER A 276 -7.23 -0.51 12.71
CA SER A 276 -6.06 -0.29 13.58
C SER A 276 -4.99 0.52 12.84
N PHE A 277 -4.16 1.23 13.61
CA PHE A 277 -2.95 1.93 13.14
C PHE A 277 -1.68 1.25 13.66
N ASP A 278 -1.72 -0.08 13.87
CA ASP A 278 -0.50 -0.82 14.19
C ASP A 278 0.47 -0.90 13.00
N GLU A 279 1.69 -1.33 13.25
CA GLU A 279 2.77 -1.35 12.27
C GLU A 279 2.42 -2.12 10.98
N SER A 280 1.69 -3.23 11.09
CA SER A 280 1.28 -4.02 9.93
C SER A 280 0.27 -3.28 9.05
N GLN A 281 -0.71 -2.58 9.67
CA GLN A 281 -1.69 -1.80 8.93
C GLN A 281 -1.04 -0.54 8.33
N LEU A 282 -0.15 0.13 9.05
CA LEU A 282 0.63 1.25 8.53
C LEU A 282 1.48 0.82 7.34
N ALA A 283 2.13 -0.36 7.40
CA ALA A 283 2.90 -0.89 6.27
C ALA A 283 2.05 -1.06 4.99
N LEU A 284 0.81 -1.54 5.12
CA LEU A 284 -0.12 -1.66 3.98
C LEU A 284 -0.58 -0.29 3.46
N LEU A 285 -0.87 0.65 4.37
CA LEU A 285 -1.27 2.01 4.00
C LEU A 285 -0.13 2.77 3.32
N ASP A 286 1.12 2.59 3.77
CA ASP A 286 2.31 3.21 3.16
C ASP A 286 2.50 2.74 1.71
N LEU A 287 2.37 1.43 1.47
CA LEU A 287 2.54 0.81 0.15
C LEU A 287 1.40 1.13 -0.83
N ALA A 288 0.23 1.53 -0.33
CA ALA A 288 -0.95 1.80 -1.13
C ALA A 288 -0.75 2.98 -2.08
N ASP A 289 -1.20 2.83 -3.33
CA ASP A 289 -1.38 3.94 -4.27
C ASP A 289 -2.67 4.70 -3.98
N GLN A 290 -3.72 3.98 -3.54
CA GLN A 290 -5.00 4.56 -3.14
C GLN A 290 -5.54 3.90 -1.87
N VAL A 291 -6.11 4.70 -0.97
CA VAL A 291 -6.81 4.26 0.23
C VAL A 291 -8.29 4.59 0.11
N LEU A 292 -9.14 3.57 0.12
CA LEU A 292 -10.60 3.73 0.18
C LEU A 292 -11.02 3.93 1.62
N LEU A 293 -11.12 5.18 2.07
CA LEU A 293 -11.62 5.49 3.41
C LEU A 293 -13.12 5.20 3.45
N THR A 294 -13.46 4.04 4.00
CA THR A 294 -14.83 3.55 4.07
C THR A 294 -15.55 4.11 5.27
N LEU A 295 -16.65 4.81 5.04
CA LEU A 295 -17.49 5.50 6.02
C LEU A 295 -18.93 4.98 5.95
N THR A 296 -19.69 5.20 7.03
CA THR A 296 -21.15 5.03 7.07
C THR A 296 -21.81 6.34 7.49
N MET A 297 -23.13 6.44 7.31
CA MET A 297 -23.91 7.65 7.68
C MET A 297 -24.15 7.73 9.20
N GLU A 298 -23.08 7.52 9.98
CA GLU A 298 -23.07 7.59 11.45
C GLU A 298 -22.06 8.63 11.91
N MET A 299 -22.40 9.49 12.84
CA MET A 299 -21.50 10.53 13.39
C MET A 299 -20.18 9.95 13.91
N THR A 300 -20.23 8.74 14.49
CA THR A 300 -19.02 8.07 14.99
C THR A 300 -18.07 7.64 13.86
N ALA A 301 -18.61 7.18 12.73
CA ALA A 301 -17.82 6.83 11.55
C ALA A 301 -17.24 8.07 10.85
N ILE A 302 -18.03 9.14 10.75
CA ILE A 302 -17.60 10.42 10.16
C ILE A 302 -16.49 11.04 11.02
N LYS A 303 -16.65 11.06 12.37
CA LYS A 303 -15.60 11.51 13.30
C LYS A 303 -14.32 10.70 13.13
N ALA A 304 -14.42 9.37 13.09
CA ALA A 304 -13.25 8.49 12.90
C ALA A 304 -12.58 8.73 11.53
N GLY A 305 -13.37 8.95 10.48
CA GLY A 305 -12.86 9.33 9.15
C GLY A 305 -12.08 10.63 9.17
N LYS A 306 -12.58 11.66 9.88
CA LYS A 306 -11.86 12.91 10.05
C LYS A 306 -10.53 12.73 10.78
N GLN A 307 -10.51 11.94 11.85
CA GLN A 307 -9.29 11.61 12.58
C GLN A 307 -8.28 10.88 11.69
N TYR A 308 -8.75 9.97 10.81
CA TYR A 308 -7.86 9.35 9.81
C TYR A 308 -7.24 10.38 8.87
N LEU A 309 -8.03 11.32 8.33
CA LEU A 309 -7.51 12.34 7.42
C LEU A 309 -6.45 13.22 8.10
N GLU A 310 -6.63 13.56 9.37
CA GLU A 310 -5.64 14.27 10.17
C GLU A 310 -4.35 13.44 10.36
N VAL A 311 -4.48 12.12 10.61
CA VAL A 311 -3.32 11.20 10.69
C VAL A 311 -2.65 11.03 9.33
N ALA A 312 -3.42 10.89 8.24
CA ALA A 312 -2.89 10.77 6.88
C ALA A 312 -2.07 12.01 6.48
N GLU A 313 -2.55 13.21 6.85
CA GLU A 313 -1.80 14.46 6.67
C GLU A 313 -0.49 14.44 7.49
N LEU A 314 -0.53 13.97 8.74
CA LEU A 314 0.65 13.82 9.60
C LEU A 314 1.66 12.81 9.04
N LEU A 315 1.20 11.73 8.39
CA LEU A 315 2.05 10.75 7.72
C LEU A 315 2.57 11.24 6.36
N GLY A 316 2.17 12.44 5.91
CA GLY A 316 2.60 12.99 4.63
C GLY A 316 1.91 12.34 3.43
N TYR A 317 0.77 11.68 3.61
CA TYR A 317 0.02 11.13 2.48
C TYR A 317 -0.59 12.26 1.66
N PRO A 318 -0.40 12.25 0.32
CA PRO A 318 -1.02 13.26 -0.52
C PRO A 318 -2.56 13.12 -0.48
N PRO A 319 -3.32 14.21 -0.53
CA PRO A 319 -4.78 14.19 -0.41
C PRO A 319 -5.47 13.26 -1.43
N GLU A 320 -4.92 13.16 -2.64
CA GLU A 320 -5.42 12.29 -3.72
C GLU A 320 -5.25 10.79 -3.45
N LYS A 321 -4.38 10.41 -2.52
CA LYS A 321 -4.21 9.01 -2.08
C LYS A 321 -5.47 8.50 -1.37
N THR A 322 -6.24 9.37 -0.72
CA THR A 322 -7.43 8.99 0.04
C THR A 322 -8.72 9.28 -0.73
N LEU A 323 -9.46 8.24 -1.07
CA LEU A 323 -10.78 8.32 -1.68
C LEU A 323 -11.85 8.10 -0.62
N LEU A 324 -12.75 9.07 -0.43
CA LEU A 324 -13.87 8.98 0.51
C LEU A 324 -14.98 8.11 -0.07
N ILE A 325 -15.30 6.99 0.59
CA ILE A 325 -16.34 6.04 0.16
C ILE A 325 -17.42 5.95 1.24
N LEU A 326 -18.64 6.28 0.85
CA LEU A 326 -19.81 6.16 1.73
C LEU A 326 -20.51 4.82 1.47
N ASN A 327 -20.35 3.90 2.41
CA ASN A 327 -21.03 2.62 2.40
C ASN A 327 -22.34 2.68 3.21
N ARG A 328 -23.28 1.76 2.95
CA ARG A 328 -24.62 1.74 3.55
C ARG A 328 -25.33 3.08 3.38
N PHE A 329 -25.22 3.64 2.16
CA PHE A 329 -25.90 4.89 1.82
C PHE A 329 -27.41 4.69 1.79
N SER A 330 -28.13 5.59 2.48
CA SER A 330 -29.60 5.64 2.50
C SER A 330 -30.07 7.08 2.41
N ASN A 331 -31.04 7.33 1.54
CA ASN A 331 -31.71 8.63 1.44
C ASN A 331 -32.60 8.94 2.66
N GLN A 332 -32.81 7.97 3.56
CA GLN A 332 -33.60 8.15 4.78
C GLN A 332 -32.75 8.58 5.98
N SER A 333 -31.43 8.70 5.80
CA SER A 333 -30.54 9.17 6.87
C SER A 333 -30.83 10.64 7.22
N GLN A 334 -30.67 10.97 8.51
CA GLN A 334 -30.75 12.37 8.98
C GLN A 334 -29.49 13.18 8.64
N ILE A 335 -28.39 12.52 8.28
CA ILE A 335 -27.14 13.15 7.90
C ILE A 335 -27.12 13.24 6.37
N SER A 336 -26.97 14.44 5.84
CA SER A 336 -26.87 14.63 4.39
C SER A 336 -25.46 14.31 3.86
N VAL A 337 -25.36 14.07 2.56
CA VAL A 337 -24.06 13.92 1.87
C VAL A 337 -23.25 15.20 1.97
N GLU A 338 -23.90 16.34 1.79
CA GLU A 338 -23.30 17.68 1.83
C GLU A 338 -22.67 17.95 3.22
N ASP A 339 -23.36 17.53 4.30
CA ASP A 339 -22.82 17.64 5.66
C ASP A 339 -21.57 16.82 5.84
N ILE A 340 -21.55 15.59 5.31
CA ILE A 340 -20.38 14.69 5.36
C ILE A 340 -19.20 15.30 4.59
N GLU A 341 -19.42 15.73 3.34
CA GLU A 341 -18.39 16.33 2.48
C GLU A 341 -17.83 17.64 3.09
N THR A 342 -18.70 18.47 3.67
CA THR A 342 -18.30 19.69 4.35
C THR A 342 -17.47 19.39 5.61
N HIS A 343 -17.90 18.41 6.41
CA HIS A 343 -17.20 18.06 7.65
C HIS A 343 -15.82 17.45 7.39
N LEU A 344 -15.70 16.61 6.36
CA LEU A 344 -14.46 15.95 5.97
C LEU A 344 -13.60 16.81 5.02
N LYS A 345 -14.11 17.95 4.56
CA LYS A 345 -13.46 18.82 3.57
C LYS A 345 -13.02 18.07 2.30
N GLY A 346 -13.86 17.13 1.86
CA GLY A 346 -13.54 16.28 0.71
C GLY A 346 -14.80 15.77 0.01
N THR A 347 -14.67 15.36 -1.24
CA THR A 347 -15.77 14.88 -2.09
C THR A 347 -15.85 13.36 -2.04
N LEU A 348 -17.05 12.80 -1.88
CA LEU A 348 -17.30 11.35 -1.96
C LEU A 348 -17.06 10.85 -3.38
N LYS A 349 -16.22 9.82 -3.50
CA LYS A 349 -15.89 9.17 -4.79
C LYS A 349 -16.75 7.93 -5.08
N GLY A 350 -17.43 7.41 -4.06
CA GLY A 350 -18.36 6.29 -4.19
C GLY A 350 -19.44 6.33 -3.13
N ARG A 351 -20.64 5.89 -3.51
CA ARG A 351 -21.81 5.73 -2.62
C ARG A 351 -22.39 4.36 -2.86
N ILE A 352 -22.27 3.47 -1.88
CA ILE A 352 -22.74 2.09 -1.96
C ILE A 352 -24.05 1.99 -1.17
N PRO A 353 -25.16 1.59 -1.81
CA PRO A 353 -26.48 1.55 -1.18
C PRO A 353 -26.52 0.58 -0.01
N ASP A 354 -27.40 0.86 0.97
CA ASP A 354 -27.69 -0.03 2.09
C ASP A 354 -28.65 -1.12 1.66
N GLU A 355 -28.13 -2.32 1.42
CA GLU A 355 -28.92 -3.51 1.02
C GLU A 355 -28.61 -4.69 1.96
N PRO A 356 -28.98 -4.62 3.25
CA PRO A 356 -28.53 -5.56 4.28
C PRO A 356 -28.93 -7.01 3.99
N THR A 357 -30.12 -7.26 3.47
CA THR A 357 -30.59 -8.61 3.13
C THR A 357 -29.77 -9.23 2.00
N LEU A 358 -29.45 -8.45 0.97
CA LEU A 358 -28.61 -8.88 -0.16
C LEU A 358 -27.18 -9.17 0.29
N VAL A 359 -26.60 -8.25 1.08
CA VAL A 359 -25.24 -8.39 1.61
C VAL A 359 -25.12 -9.61 2.52
N LEU A 360 -26.08 -9.79 3.46
CA LEU A 360 -26.08 -10.94 4.37
C LEU A 360 -26.17 -12.26 3.60
N ARG A 361 -27.04 -12.34 2.60
CA ARG A 361 -27.15 -13.52 1.73
C ARG A 361 -25.83 -13.81 1.00
N SER A 362 -25.23 -12.78 0.38
CA SER A 362 -23.94 -12.89 -0.32
C SER A 362 -22.83 -13.45 0.58
N ILE A 363 -22.72 -12.94 1.82
CA ILE A 363 -21.71 -13.41 2.79
C ILE A 363 -21.99 -14.87 3.18
N ASN A 364 -23.24 -15.23 3.47
CA ASN A 364 -23.59 -16.58 3.91
C ASN A 364 -23.45 -17.63 2.79
N GLU A 365 -23.66 -17.23 1.55
CA GLU A 365 -23.49 -18.08 0.37
C GLU A 365 -22.02 -18.10 -0.12
N GLY A 366 -21.17 -17.18 0.37
CA GLY A 366 -19.81 -17.00 -0.08
C GLY A 366 -19.71 -16.62 -1.56
N VAL A 367 -20.69 -15.88 -2.05
CA VAL A 367 -20.78 -15.43 -3.46
C VAL A 367 -20.87 -13.90 -3.48
N PRO A 368 -19.81 -13.19 -3.90
CA PRO A 368 -19.85 -11.74 -4.04
C PRO A 368 -21.00 -11.25 -4.91
N ILE A 369 -21.66 -10.17 -4.52
CA ILE A 369 -22.81 -9.60 -5.22
C ILE A 369 -22.47 -9.23 -6.66
N ALA A 370 -21.27 -8.73 -6.90
CA ALA A 370 -20.75 -8.41 -8.23
C ALA A 370 -20.76 -9.61 -9.19
N LEU A 371 -20.67 -10.85 -8.66
CA LEU A 371 -20.74 -12.09 -9.43
C LEU A 371 -22.16 -12.69 -9.44
N GLY A 372 -22.80 -12.79 -8.27
CA GLY A 372 -24.08 -13.49 -8.10
C GLY A 372 -25.29 -12.68 -8.55
N ASP A 373 -25.30 -11.36 -8.29
CA ASP A 373 -26.44 -10.46 -8.54
C ASP A 373 -25.98 -9.15 -9.24
N PRO A 374 -25.42 -9.23 -10.46
CA PRO A 374 -24.73 -8.10 -11.14
C PRO A 374 -25.66 -6.96 -11.56
N GLU A 375 -26.98 -7.17 -11.58
CA GLU A 375 -27.97 -6.18 -12.00
C GLU A 375 -28.53 -5.33 -10.82
N THR A 376 -28.10 -5.61 -9.58
CA THR A 376 -28.54 -4.87 -8.40
C THR A 376 -27.94 -3.46 -8.34
N TYR A 377 -28.57 -2.56 -7.58
CA TYR A 377 -28.04 -1.22 -7.35
C TYR A 377 -26.67 -1.27 -6.63
N PHE A 378 -26.49 -2.23 -5.73
CA PHE A 378 -25.21 -2.49 -5.08
C PHE A 378 -24.12 -2.81 -6.11
N ALA A 379 -24.35 -3.81 -6.98
CA ALA A 379 -23.37 -4.21 -7.99
C ALA A 379 -23.03 -3.06 -8.96
N ARG A 380 -24.03 -2.26 -9.34
CA ARG A 380 -23.83 -1.06 -10.17
C ARG A 380 -22.96 -0.02 -9.48
N ALA A 381 -23.20 0.24 -8.19
CA ALA A 381 -22.39 1.16 -7.41
C ALA A 381 -20.92 0.68 -7.28
N ILE A 382 -20.71 -0.64 -7.09
CA ILE A 382 -19.38 -1.27 -7.11
C ILE A 382 -18.71 -1.10 -8.47
N ASN A 383 -19.42 -1.32 -9.59
CA ASN A 383 -18.86 -1.11 -10.93
C ASN A 383 -18.46 0.35 -11.18
N ASN A 384 -19.25 1.31 -10.71
CA ASN A 384 -18.90 2.73 -10.79
C ASN A 384 -17.65 3.04 -9.97
N LEU A 385 -17.52 2.47 -8.77
CA LEU A 385 -16.33 2.61 -7.96
C LEU A 385 -15.11 1.92 -8.62
N ALA A 386 -15.31 0.75 -9.25
CA ALA A 386 -14.27 0.08 -10.02
C ALA A 386 -13.77 0.98 -11.18
N SER A 387 -14.67 1.69 -11.86
CA SER A 387 -14.28 2.68 -12.86
C SER A 387 -13.40 3.77 -12.29
N VAL A 388 -13.72 4.29 -11.11
CA VAL A 388 -12.92 5.33 -10.43
C VAL A 388 -11.53 4.83 -10.08
N VAL A 389 -11.41 3.65 -9.45
CA VAL A 389 -10.11 3.13 -8.99
C VAL A 389 -9.24 2.57 -10.11
N THR A 390 -9.83 2.27 -11.28
CA THR A 390 -9.10 1.79 -12.46
C THR A 390 -8.91 2.86 -13.53
N ASP A 391 -9.13 4.14 -13.18
CA ASP A 391 -8.99 5.28 -14.09
C ASP A 391 -9.78 5.12 -15.39
N GLY A 392 -11.02 4.56 -15.29
CA GLY A 392 -11.94 4.34 -16.40
C GLY A 392 -11.69 3.06 -17.20
N LEU A 393 -10.72 2.20 -16.82
CA LEU A 393 -10.49 0.92 -17.49
C LEU A 393 -11.72 -0.01 -17.38
N VAL A 394 -12.38 -0.02 -16.20
CA VAL A 394 -13.71 -0.59 -16.02
C VAL A 394 -14.72 0.45 -16.50
N PRO A 395 -15.55 0.16 -17.54
CA PRO A 395 -16.53 1.14 -18.01
C PRO A 395 -17.56 1.47 -16.94
N ALA A 396 -17.86 2.75 -16.75
CA ALA A 396 -18.95 3.19 -15.89
C ALA A 396 -20.30 2.64 -16.40
N GLU A 397 -21.28 2.52 -15.49
CA GLU A 397 -22.58 1.88 -15.81
C GLU A 397 -23.31 2.59 -16.98
N GLU A 398 -23.20 3.91 -17.08
CA GLU A 398 -23.80 4.67 -18.18
C GLU A 398 -23.24 4.26 -19.54
N GLU A 399 -21.92 4.00 -19.64
CA GLU A 399 -21.29 3.53 -20.87
C GLU A 399 -21.65 2.08 -21.17
N ARG A 400 -21.83 1.24 -20.15
CA ARG A 400 -22.31 -0.16 -20.30
C ARG A 400 -23.74 -0.21 -20.83
N ALA A 401 -24.61 0.67 -20.34
CA ALA A 401 -26.00 0.76 -20.83
C ALA A 401 -26.05 1.15 -22.31
N GLN A 402 -25.21 2.07 -22.76
CA GLN A 402 -25.11 2.46 -24.18
C GLN A 402 -24.58 1.31 -25.07
N ARG A 403 -23.57 0.54 -24.59
CA ARG A 403 -23.07 -0.64 -25.34
C ARG A 403 -24.04 -1.80 -25.38
N ARG A 404 -24.87 -2.01 -24.35
CA ARG A 404 -25.94 -3.04 -24.34
C ARG A 404 -27.08 -2.69 -25.29
N GLY A 405 -27.41 -1.40 -25.47
CA GLY A 405 -28.43 -0.94 -26.43
C GLY A 405 -28.09 -1.26 -27.89
N LEU A 406 -26.81 -1.42 -28.22
CA LEU A 406 -26.32 -1.78 -29.55
C LEU A 406 -26.14 -3.32 -29.76
N GLY A 407 -26.13 -4.12 -28.65
CA GLY A 407 -25.79 -5.55 -28.66
C GLY A 407 -26.93 -6.52 -28.35
N SER A 408 -28.18 -6.06 -28.14
CA SER A 408 -29.27 -6.90 -27.61
C SER A 408 -29.91 -7.91 -28.62
N LEU A 409 -29.21 -8.26 -29.70
CA LEU A 409 -29.70 -9.22 -30.72
C LEU A 409 -29.17 -10.65 -30.61
N PHE A 410 -28.29 -11.00 -29.62
CA PHE A 410 -27.75 -12.37 -29.53
C PHE A 410 -27.73 -12.97 -28.13
N LYS A 411 -28.65 -13.94 -27.94
CA LYS A 411 -28.63 -15.16 -27.09
C LYS A 411 -28.53 -15.09 -25.57
N ARG A 412 -29.68 -15.44 -24.96
CA ARG A 412 -29.79 -16.07 -23.61
C ARG A 412 -29.27 -17.51 -23.65
N THR A 413 -28.35 -17.86 -22.76
CA THR A 413 -28.11 -19.23 -22.29
C THR A 413 -28.23 -19.28 -20.78
N SER A 414 -29.06 -20.14 -20.27
CA SER A 414 -29.34 -20.37 -18.85
C SER A 414 -28.21 -21.14 -18.19
N THR A 415 -27.71 -20.62 -17.07
CA THR A 415 -26.72 -21.27 -16.17
C THR A 415 -27.44 -22.16 -15.13
N PRO A 416 -26.99 -23.37 -14.83
CA PRO A 416 -27.64 -24.23 -13.83
C PRO A 416 -27.35 -23.77 -12.39
N ARG A 417 -28.40 -23.81 -11.55
CA ARG A 417 -28.33 -23.55 -10.11
C ARG A 417 -27.49 -24.62 -9.38
N VAL A 418 -26.45 -24.21 -8.68
CA VAL A 418 -25.68 -25.05 -7.74
C VAL A 418 -26.36 -25.00 -6.37
N LYS A 419 -26.58 -26.17 -5.76
CA LYS A 419 -27.14 -26.30 -4.39
C LYS A 419 -26.02 -26.11 -3.34
N PRO A 420 -26.32 -25.49 -2.19
CA PRO A 420 -25.34 -25.32 -1.13
C PRO A 420 -25.00 -26.65 -0.45
N VAL A 421 -23.71 -26.91 -0.23
CA VAL A 421 -23.22 -28.03 0.57
C VAL A 421 -22.92 -27.50 1.98
N LEU A 422 -23.76 -27.87 2.93
CA LEU A 422 -23.48 -27.74 4.36
C LEU A 422 -22.43 -28.77 4.74
N ALA A 423 -21.19 -28.35 4.96
CA ALA A 423 -20.19 -29.19 5.61
C ALA A 423 -20.48 -29.24 7.12
N SER A 424 -20.76 -30.44 7.61
CA SER A 424 -20.91 -30.77 9.02
C SER A 424 -19.61 -30.50 9.79
N VAL A 425 -19.70 -29.60 10.78
CA VAL A 425 -18.69 -29.44 11.82
C VAL A 425 -18.98 -30.52 12.88
N GLU A 426 -18.21 -31.57 12.89
CA GLU A 426 -18.08 -32.51 14.02
C GLU A 426 -16.58 -32.82 14.24
N GLY A 427 -16.14 -32.62 15.49
CA GLY A 427 -14.86 -33.09 16.05
C GLY A 427 -13.98 -31.97 16.57
#